data_53ffac3df6b6da989655d3461269a3be
#
_entry.id   53ffac3df6b6da989655d3461269a3be
#
_cell.length_a   1.000
_cell.length_b   1.000
_cell.length_c   1.000
_cell.angle_alpha   90.00
_cell.angle_beta   90.00
_cell.angle_gamma   90.00
#
_symmetry.space_group_name_H-M   'P 1'
#
loop_
_entity.id
_entity.type
_entity.pdbx_description
1 polymer ?
#
loop_
_entity_poly.entity_id
_entity_poly.type
_entity_poly.pdbx_seq_one_letter_code
_entity_poly.pdbx_strand_id
1 'polypeptide(L)'
;LQESGKSFSMIYFSDHGLSFKERGSRSEYLSHNDQFKQNYQVPMFMTSSGDTHRRMIKAARSANDFMALFAQWSGIRSQEVEPTYRFVSEQPAPPLYVTDFTLSRVDYHKLPQDPFIPRADTPSRTAQR
;
A
#
# COMPACT_ATOMS: atom_id res chain seq x y z
N LEU A 1 -11.03 -13.29 -16.44
CA LEU A 1 -10.30 -14.44 -15.85
C LEU A 1 -11.26 -15.49 -15.30
N GLN A 2 -12.29 -15.15 -14.56
CA GLN A 2 -13.29 -16.10 -14.05
C GLN A 2 -14.04 -16.82 -15.16
N GLU A 3 -14.37 -16.16 -16.25
CA GLU A 3 -15.07 -16.72 -17.42
C GLU A 3 -14.23 -17.72 -18.21
N SER A 4 -12.91 -17.72 -18.05
CA SER A 4 -12.02 -18.64 -18.77
C SER A 4 -12.01 -20.07 -18.20
N GLY A 5 -12.61 -20.31 -17.05
CA GLY A 5 -12.57 -21.60 -16.34
C GLY A 5 -11.18 -22.03 -15.85
N LYS A 6 -10.17 -21.16 -15.98
CA LYS A 6 -8.80 -21.44 -15.54
C LYS A 6 -8.58 -20.97 -14.12
N SER A 7 -7.82 -21.73 -13.34
CA SER A 7 -7.37 -21.30 -12.04
C SER A 7 -6.41 -20.12 -12.16
N PHE A 8 -6.59 -19.12 -11.30
CA PHE A 8 -5.72 -17.96 -11.22
C PHE A 8 -5.52 -17.52 -9.77
N SER A 9 -4.44 -16.80 -9.54
CA SER A 9 -4.23 -16.00 -8.34
C SER A 9 -3.60 -14.66 -8.74
N MET A 10 -4.03 -13.59 -8.11
CA MET A 10 -3.62 -12.22 -8.43
C MET A 10 -3.31 -11.46 -7.15
N ILE A 11 -2.22 -10.71 -7.16
CA ILE A 11 -1.91 -9.69 -6.16
C ILE A 11 -1.94 -8.34 -6.86
N TYR A 12 -2.58 -7.38 -6.22
CA TYR A 12 -2.53 -5.97 -6.59
C TYR A 12 -1.92 -5.16 -5.47
N PHE A 13 -1.03 -4.26 -5.81
CA PHE A 13 -0.50 -3.21 -4.96
C PHE A 13 0.00 -2.06 -5.82
N SER A 14 0.09 -0.86 -5.24
CA SER A 14 0.74 0.28 -5.88
C SER A 14 2.19 0.37 -5.43
N ASP A 15 3.05 0.94 -6.25
CA ASP A 15 4.46 1.21 -5.94
C ASP A 15 4.61 2.34 -4.92
N HIS A 16 3.73 3.35 -4.96
CA HIS A 16 3.70 4.48 -4.04
C HIS A 16 2.31 5.05 -3.86
N GLY A 17 2.13 5.85 -2.82
CA GLY A 17 0.99 6.70 -2.60
C GLY A 17 1.24 8.13 -3.08
N LEU A 18 0.32 9.03 -2.76
CA LEU A 18 0.40 10.44 -3.11
C LEU A 18 0.03 11.30 -1.90
N SER A 19 0.60 12.50 -1.84
CA SER A 19 0.22 13.55 -0.89
C SER A 19 0.02 14.89 -1.61
N PHE A 20 -0.61 15.83 -0.94
CA PHE A 20 -0.78 17.17 -1.49
C PHE A 20 0.51 17.96 -1.36
N LYS A 21 0.91 18.60 -2.45
CA LYS A 21 2.01 19.53 -2.50
C LYS A 21 1.49 20.95 -2.70
N GLU A 22 2.26 21.94 -2.23
CA GLU A 22 1.96 23.36 -2.43
C GLU A 22 0.59 23.80 -1.91
N ARG A 23 0.28 23.35 -0.71
CA ARG A 23 -0.93 23.74 -0.02
C ARG A 23 -1.05 25.27 0.11
N GLY A 24 -2.27 25.80 -0.14
CA GLY A 24 -2.56 27.22 -0.11
C GLY A 24 -2.17 27.95 -1.39
N SER A 25 -1.62 27.28 -2.37
CA SER A 25 -1.38 27.84 -3.70
C SER A 25 -2.57 27.58 -4.63
N ARG A 26 -2.63 28.30 -5.76
CA ARG A 26 -3.62 28.04 -6.83
C ARG A 26 -3.39 26.71 -7.55
N SER A 27 -2.28 26.06 -7.32
CA SER A 27 -1.79 24.82 -7.94
C SER A 27 -1.70 23.68 -6.95
N GLU A 28 -2.65 23.54 -6.04
CA GLU A 28 -2.74 22.37 -5.18
C GLU A 28 -2.94 21.12 -6.04
N TYR A 29 -2.05 20.16 -5.93
CA TYR A 29 -2.13 18.90 -6.67
C TYR A 29 -1.56 17.74 -5.87
N LEU A 30 -2.02 16.54 -6.20
CA LEU A 30 -1.44 15.31 -5.69
C LEU A 30 -0.05 15.10 -6.30
N SER A 31 0.90 14.79 -5.48
CA SER A 31 2.29 14.64 -5.87
C SER A 31 2.92 13.41 -5.21
N HIS A 32 3.76 12.72 -5.95
CA HIS A 32 4.70 11.77 -5.40
C HIS A 32 5.86 12.55 -4.77
N ASN A 33 6.01 12.42 -3.47
CA ASN A 33 7.14 12.93 -2.68
C ASN A 33 7.43 11.96 -1.53
N ASP A 34 8.40 12.25 -0.68
CA ASP A 34 8.83 11.39 0.42
C ASP A 34 8.55 11.99 1.81
N GLN A 35 7.74 13.04 1.89
CA GLN A 35 7.59 13.86 3.10
C GLN A 35 6.53 13.34 4.07
N PHE A 36 5.51 12.62 3.57
CA PHE A 36 4.34 12.26 4.34
C PHE A 36 4.05 10.76 4.30
N LYS A 37 3.39 10.26 5.35
CA LYS A 37 2.96 8.85 5.43
C LYS A 37 2.14 8.41 4.22
N GLN A 38 1.29 9.31 3.69
CA GLN A 38 0.42 9.02 2.55
C GLN A 38 1.19 8.66 1.28
N ASN A 39 2.43 9.12 1.12
CA ASN A 39 3.29 8.75 0.01
C ASN A 39 3.72 7.27 0.03
N TYR A 40 3.65 6.65 1.20
CA TYR A 40 4.04 5.25 1.43
C TYR A 40 2.84 4.34 1.73
N GLN A 41 1.65 4.90 1.87
CA GLN A 41 0.43 4.14 2.10
C GLN A 41 -0.20 3.74 0.78
N VAL A 42 -0.23 2.44 0.52
CA VAL A 42 -0.78 1.91 -0.72
C VAL A 42 -1.82 0.83 -0.44
N PRO A 43 -2.87 0.75 -1.26
CA PRO A 43 -3.79 -0.36 -1.19
C PRO A 43 -3.11 -1.65 -1.66
N MET A 44 -3.41 -2.75 -0.99
CA MET A 44 -3.01 -4.07 -1.41
C MET A 44 -4.18 -5.04 -1.27
N PHE A 45 -4.40 -5.86 -2.29
CA PHE A 45 -5.33 -6.97 -2.18
C PHE A 45 -4.85 -8.19 -2.96
N MET A 46 -5.34 -9.34 -2.57
CA MET A 46 -5.11 -10.61 -3.23
C MET A 46 -6.45 -11.24 -3.55
N THR A 47 -6.53 -11.94 -4.66
CA THR A 47 -7.70 -12.75 -5.03
C THR A 47 -7.29 -13.96 -5.85
N SER A 48 -8.06 -15.02 -5.73
CA SER A 48 -7.88 -16.25 -6.49
C SER A 48 -9.22 -16.82 -6.95
N SER A 49 -9.17 -17.72 -7.93
CA SER A 49 -10.37 -18.40 -8.43
C SER A 49 -11.08 -19.24 -7.37
N GLY A 50 -10.41 -19.60 -6.29
CA GLY A 50 -10.97 -20.37 -5.17
C GLY A 50 -11.54 -19.53 -4.02
N ASP A 51 -11.45 -18.19 -4.10
CA ASP A 51 -11.93 -17.32 -3.02
C ASP A 51 -13.45 -17.25 -2.99
N THR A 52 -14.04 -17.60 -1.85
CA THR A 52 -15.48 -17.57 -1.61
C THR A 52 -15.89 -16.44 -0.66
N HIS A 53 -14.94 -15.84 0.04
CA HIS A 53 -15.18 -14.83 1.07
C HIS A 53 -14.15 -13.72 1.02
N ARG A 54 -14.61 -12.49 1.27
CA ARG A 54 -13.71 -11.36 1.51
C ARG A 54 -13.19 -11.40 2.94
N ARG A 55 -11.88 -11.28 3.10
CA ARG A 55 -11.20 -11.11 4.38
C ARG A 55 -10.43 -9.79 4.37
N MET A 56 -10.50 -9.04 5.46
CA MET A 56 -9.70 -7.84 5.65
C MET A 56 -8.65 -8.11 6.75
N ILE A 57 -7.39 -7.87 6.44
CA ILE A 57 -6.27 -7.97 7.38
C ILE A 57 -5.88 -6.56 7.78
N LYS A 58 -6.06 -6.23 9.06
CA LYS A 58 -5.71 -4.91 9.62
C LYS A 58 -4.30 -4.94 10.20
N ALA A 59 -3.32 -5.14 9.35
CA ALA A 59 -1.92 -5.16 9.76
C ALA A 59 -1.08 -4.39 8.75
N ALA A 60 -0.30 -3.41 9.23
CA ALA A 60 0.62 -2.69 8.37
C ALA A 60 1.75 -3.61 7.91
N ARG A 61 2.16 -3.44 6.66
CA ARG A 61 3.23 -4.22 6.02
C ARG A 61 4.16 -3.28 5.27
N SER A 62 5.43 -3.65 5.19
CA SER A 62 6.42 -2.89 4.43
C SER A 62 6.58 -3.49 3.03
N ALA A 63 6.67 -2.64 2.00
CA ALA A 63 7.05 -3.07 0.66
C ALA A 63 8.48 -3.62 0.62
N ASN A 64 9.33 -3.30 1.60
CA ASN A 64 10.65 -3.90 1.73
C ASN A 64 10.60 -5.42 1.98
N ASP A 65 9.45 -5.93 2.45
CA ASP A 65 9.22 -7.36 2.67
C ASP A 65 8.51 -8.02 1.48
N PHE A 66 8.48 -7.36 0.33
CA PHE A 66 7.78 -7.87 -0.87
C PHE A 66 8.24 -9.25 -1.30
N MET A 67 9.54 -9.55 -1.21
CA MET A 67 10.07 -10.86 -1.57
C MET A 67 9.53 -11.96 -0.64
N ALA A 68 9.34 -11.66 0.64
CA ALA A 68 8.71 -12.58 1.60
C ALA A 68 7.24 -12.83 1.24
N LEU A 69 6.50 -11.79 0.84
CA LEU A 69 5.13 -11.93 0.33
C LEU A 69 5.11 -12.80 -0.92
N PHE A 70 5.99 -12.52 -1.88
CA PHE A 70 6.04 -13.24 -3.15
C PHE A 70 6.35 -14.73 -2.95
N ALA A 71 7.32 -15.04 -2.09
CA ALA A 71 7.66 -16.42 -1.74
C ALA A 71 6.46 -17.16 -1.09
N GLN A 72 5.79 -16.51 -0.13
CA GLN A 72 4.62 -17.10 0.54
C GLN A 72 3.44 -17.31 -0.43
N TRP A 73 3.22 -16.39 -1.35
CA TRP A 73 2.15 -16.44 -2.32
C TRP A 73 2.39 -17.48 -3.42
N SER A 74 3.60 -17.52 -3.96
CA SER A 74 3.98 -18.45 -5.05
C SER A 74 4.31 -19.85 -4.55
N GLY A 75 4.56 -20.02 -3.24
CA GLY A 75 5.04 -21.27 -2.66
C GLY A 75 6.52 -21.56 -2.94
N ILE A 76 7.23 -20.61 -3.54
CA ILE A 76 8.67 -20.73 -3.79
C ILE A 76 9.41 -20.65 -2.45
N ARG A 77 10.32 -21.60 -2.22
CA ARG A 77 11.22 -21.60 -1.07
C ARG A 77 12.61 -21.18 -1.50
N SER A 78 13.18 -20.19 -0.80
CA SER A 78 14.55 -19.73 -0.99
C SER A 78 15.21 -19.55 0.36
N GLN A 79 16.47 -19.96 0.49
CA GLN A 79 17.27 -19.72 1.69
C GLN A 79 17.60 -18.23 1.88
N GLU A 80 17.51 -17.45 0.81
CA GLU A 80 17.78 -16.01 0.82
C GLU A 80 16.58 -15.18 1.28
N VAL A 81 15.40 -15.79 1.31
CA VAL A 81 14.14 -15.13 1.67
C VAL A 81 13.46 -15.93 2.77
N GLU A 82 14.00 -15.83 3.99
CA GLU A 82 13.31 -16.34 5.17
C GLU A 82 12.41 -15.25 5.75
N PRO A 83 11.08 -15.36 5.60
CA PRO A 83 10.18 -14.40 6.20
C PRO A 83 10.20 -14.56 7.72
N THR A 84 10.55 -13.50 8.42
CA THR A 84 10.51 -13.46 9.89
C THR A 84 9.08 -13.50 10.44
N TYR A 85 8.08 -13.33 9.59
CA TYR A 85 6.66 -13.37 9.92
C TYR A 85 5.82 -13.73 8.68
N ARG A 86 4.58 -14.15 8.91
CA ARG A 86 3.63 -14.38 7.80
C ARG A 86 3.08 -13.05 7.31
N PHE A 87 3.44 -12.67 6.09
CA PHE A 87 3.02 -11.41 5.50
C PHE A 87 1.48 -11.27 5.44
N VAL A 88 0.79 -12.31 4.96
CA VAL A 88 -0.67 -12.36 4.88
C VAL A 88 -1.25 -12.91 6.17
N SER A 89 -1.17 -12.15 7.24
CA SER A 89 -1.67 -12.52 8.56
C SER A 89 -1.93 -11.28 9.42
N GLU A 90 -2.52 -11.44 10.57
CA GLU A 90 -2.70 -10.38 11.57
C GLU A 90 -1.52 -10.28 12.55
N GLN A 91 -0.49 -11.08 12.36
CA GLN A 91 0.70 -11.01 13.21
C GLN A 91 1.34 -9.63 13.12
N PRO A 92 1.83 -9.07 14.24
CA PRO A 92 2.59 -7.83 14.21
C PRO A 92 3.78 -7.94 13.27
N ALA A 93 4.00 -6.89 12.47
CA ALA A 93 5.21 -6.77 11.66
C ALA A 93 6.38 -6.26 12.53
N PRO A 94 7.63 -6.49 12.10
CA PRO A 94 8.77 -5.75 12.60
C PRO A 94 8.57 -4.23 12.47
N PRO A 95 9.39 -3.39 13.10
CA PRO A 95 9.33 -1.96 12.92
C PRO A 95 9.32 -1.57 11.44
N LEU A 96 8.36 -0.74 11.07
CA LEU A 96 8.14 -0.35 9.66
C LEU A 96 9.13 0.73 9.26
N TYR A 97 9.81 0.49 8.16
CA TYR A 97 10.72 1.44 7.53
C TYR A 97 10.29 1.68 6.08
N VAL A 98 10.58 2.87 5.61
CA VAL A 98 10.44 3.28 4.21
C VAL A 98 11.79 3.75 3.68
N THR A 99 11.92 3.80 2.37
CA THR A 99 13.09 4.36 1.70
C THR A 99 12.69 5.71 1.11
N ASP A 100 13.39 6.77 1.48
CA ASP A 100 13.18 8.11 0.94
C ASP A 100 13.88 8.31 -0.43
N PHE A 101 13.74 9.48 -1.02
CA PHE A 101 14.36 9.78 -2.32
C PHE A 101 15.89 9.87 -2.27
N THR A 102 16.48 9.95 -1.09
CA THR A 102 17.93 9.87 -0.91
C THR A 102 18.43 8.44 -0.72
N LEU A 103 17.53 7.45 -0.83
CA LEU A 103 17.76 6.04 -0.54
C LEU A 103 18.09 5.75 0.93
N SER A 104 17.73 6.66 1.81
CA SER A 104 17.89 6.49 3.25
C SER A 104 16.72 5.73 3.85
N ARG A 105 17.02 4.90 4.83
CA ARG A 105 16.02 4.17 5.60
C ARG A 105 15.42 5.06 6.68
N VAL A 106 14.13 5.34 6.60
CA VAL A 106 13.39 6.21 7.52
C VAL A 106 12.35 5.40 8.27
N ASP A 107 12.24 5.64 9.58
CA ASP A 107 11.17 5.05 10.39
C ASP A 107 9.81 5.65 9.97
N TYR A 108 8.92 4.80 9.45
CA TYR A 108 7.59 5.20 9.00
C TYR A 108 6.78 5.94 10.07
N HIS A 109 6.91 5.56 11.33
CA HIS A 109 6.15 6.18 12.43
C HIS A 109 6.58 7.62 12.71
N LYS A 110 7.80 7.98 12.35
CA LYS A 110 8.34 9.35 12.48
C LYS A 110 7.90 10.29 11.37
N LEU A 111 7.39 9.76 10.26
CA LEU A 111 6.87 10.59 9.18
C LEU A 111 5.61 11.33 9.64
N PRO A 112 5.47 12.61 9.30
CA PRO A 112 4.23 13.34 9.52
C PRO A 112 3.11 12.81 8.61
N GLN A 113 1.87 13.04 9.02
CA GLN A 113 0.73 12.88 8.12
C GLN A 113 0.57 14.15 7.29
N ASP A 114 0.19 13.98 6.03
CA ASP A 114 -0.32 15.09 5.25
C ASP A 114 -1.56 15.65 5.98
N PRO A 115 -1.55 16.91 6.41
CA PRO A 115 -2.68 17.48 7.12
C PRO A 115 -3.92 17.67 6.26
N PHE A 116 -3.83 17.48 4.95
CA PHE A 116 -4.99 17.50 4.06
C PHE A 116 -5.60 16.09 3.96
N ILE A 117 -6.74 15.93 4.60
CA ILE A 117 -7.59 14.75 4.38
C ILE A 117 -8.77 15.23 3.55
N PRO A 118 -8.93 14.79 2.28
CA PRO A 118 -10.13 15.09 1.52
C PRO A 118 -11.33 14.59 2.33
N ARG A 119 -12.23 15.48 2.72
CA ARG A 119 -13.49 15.06 3.35
C ARG A 119 -14.33 14.41 2.26
N ALA A 120 -14.77 13.19 2.51
CA ALA A 120 -15.64 12.44 1.60
C ALA A 120 -16.99 13.15 1.35
N ASP A 121 -17.31 14.16 2.15
CA ASP A 121 -18.63 14.80 2.19
C ASP A 121 -18.67 16.21 1.58
N THR A 122 -17.66 16.63 0.82
CA THR A 122 -17.79 17.89 0.09
C THR A 122 -18.62 17.61 -1.17
N PRO A 123 -19.93 17.96 -1.20
CA PRO A 123 -20.70 17.77 -2.41
C PRO A 123 -20.04 18.58 -3.52
N SER A 124 -19.79 17.91 -4.65
CA SER A 124 -19.33 18.58 -5.84
C SER A 124 -20.30 19.74 -6.12
N ARG A 125 -19.81 20.96 -6.14
CA ARG A 125 -20.57 22.11 -6.65
C ARG A 125 -20.93 21.78 -8.09
N THR A 126 -22.09 21.19 -8.27
CA THR A 126 -22.71 21.10 -9.59
C THR A 126 -22.85 22.51 -10.10
N ALA A 127 -22.10 22.84 -11.13
CA ALA A 127 -22.20 24.11 -11.81
C ALA A 127 -23.62 24.26 -12.29
N GLN A 128 -24.41 25.14 -11.65
CA GLN A 128 -25.60 25.70 -12.26
C GLN A 128 -25.14 26.61 -13.42
N ARG A 129 -25.47 26.21 -14.59
CA ARG A 129 -25.67 27.07 -15.74
C ARG A 129 -27.07 26.90 -16.25
#